data_ce904d6c6b82c50074e97883210677f2
#
_entry.id   ce904d6c6b82c50074e97883210677f2
#
_cell.length_a   1.000
_cell.length_b   1.000
_cell.length_c   1.000
_cell.angle_alpha   90.00
_cell.angle_beta   90.00
_cell.angle_gamma   90.00
#
_symmetry.space_group_name_H-M   'P 1'
#
loop_
_entity.id
_entity.type
_entity.pdbx_description
1 polymer ?
#
loop_
_entity_poly.entity_id
_entity_poly.type
_entity_poly.pdbx_seq_one_letter_code
_entity_poly.pdbx_strand_id
1 'polypeptide(L)'
;MKYGIIQPTYALTNNSGVMVQCKMWAEGLRKLGHEVLLINFWDKNEWKSFDAIIVVSFSLGLRILIKDLFKNNANLVMAPIIDPSIPAWRYKFYCKWWGNQKYLGLTSRFHDLWLSKDWFKLWLVRSEEERHYTNYCLERSQKIIKKVPLHFRIPPIEEMPLKENFCFHASRLASTNKNVPRLI
;
A
#
# COMPACT_ATOMS: atom_id res chain seq x y z
N MET A 1 6.70 -0.94 21.37
CA MET A 1 5.44 -1.31 20.67
C MET A 1 5.75 -2.37 19.65
N LYS A 2 4.78 -3.27 19.41
CA LYS A 2 4.90 -4.36 18.43
C LYS A 2 3.98 -4.12 17.24
N TYR A 3 4.55 -4.04 16.04
CA TYR A 3 3.83 -3.79 14.81
C TYR A 3 3.85 -5.00 13.89
N GLY A 4 2.70 -5.31 13.28
CA GLY A 4 2.61 -6.26 12.19
C GLY A 4 2.47 -5.55 10.85
N ILE A 5 3.18 -5.97 9.81
CA ILE A 5 3.02 -5.45 8.45
C ILE A 5 2.55 -6.59 7.56
N ILE A 6 1.30 -6.49 7.08
CA ILE A 6 0.72 -7.43 6.11
C ILE A 6 1.10 -6.98 4.71
N GLN A 7 1.78 -7.85 3.98
CA GLN A 7 2.18 -7.64 2.60
C GLN A 7 1.14 -8.26 1.64
N PRO A 8 0.96 -7.70 0.44
CA PRO A 8 0.13 -8.36 -0.56
C PRO A 8 0.77 -9.68 -1.03
N THR A 9 -0.06 -10.68 -1.32
CA THR A 9 0.40 -12.03 -1.74
C THR A 9 1.35 -12.02 -2.93
N TYR A 10 1.08 -11.18 -3.92
CA TYR A 10 1.94 -11.07 -5.11
C TYR A 10 3.34 -10.50 -4.81
N ALA A 11 3.51 -9.83 -3.68
CA ALA A 11 4.81 -9.31 -3.26
C ALA A 11 5.73 -10.42 -2.73
N LEU A 12 5.19 -11.57 -2.34
CA LEU A 12 5.97 -12.70 -1.85
C LEU A 12 6.74 -13.42 -2.98
N THR A 13 6.19 -13.39 -4.20
CA THR A 13 6.75 -14.10 -5.36
C THR A 13 7.62 -13.19 -6.26
N ASN A 14 7.48 -11.87 -6.13
CA ASN A 14 8.16 -10.90 -6.98
C ASN A 14 8.85 -9.83 -6.15
N ASN A 15 10.06 -9.42 -6.54
CA ASN A 15 10.71 -8.22 -6.01
C ASN A 15 9.93 -6.97 -6.45
N SER A 16 8.81 -6.70 -5.79
CA SER A 16 7.95 -5.56 -6.11
C SER A 16 8.35 -4.32 -5.30
N GLY A 17 8.07 -3.13 -5.84
CA GLY A 17 8.25 -1.87 -5.11
C GLY A 17 7.48 -1.84 -3.79
N VAL A 18 6.36 -2.55 -3.70
CA VAL A 18 5.56 -2.67 -2.47
C VAL A 18 6.31 -3.47 -1.40
N MET A 19 6.98 -4.57 -1.77
CA MET A 19 7.82 -5.33 -0.83
C MET A 19 8.98 -4.47 -0.31
N VAL A 20 9.63 -3.72 -1.22
CA VAL A 20 10.69 -2.78 -0.83
C VAL A 20 10.19 -1.77 0.19
N GLN A 21 9.02 -1.20 -0.04
CA GLN A 21 8.39 -0.25 0.89
C GLN A 21 8.08 -0.89 2.26
N CYS A 22 7.53 -2.10 2.28
CA CYS A 22 7.28 -2.82 3.54
C CYS A 22 8.57 -3.03 4.35
N LYS A 23 9.65 -3.46 3.68
CA LYS A 23 10.97 -3.64 4.33
C LYS A 23 11.52 -2.32 4.87
N MET A 24 11.44 -1.24 4.08
CA MET A 24 11.90 0.09 4.52
C MET A 24 11.14 0.60 5.75
N TRP A 25 9.81 0.43 5.77
CA TRP A 25 9.02 0.80 6.94
C TRP A 25 9.35 -0.06 8.16
N ALA A 26 9.52 -1.38 7.96
CA ALA A 26 9.94 -2.28 9.03
C ALA A 26 11.30 -1.88 9.62
N GLU A 27 12.27 -1.58 8.76
CA GLU A 27 13.61 -1.12 9.18
C GLU A 27 13.53 0.23 9.91
N GLY A 28 12.76 1.19 9.40
CA GLY A 28 12.55 2.48 10.04
C GLY A 28 11.94 2.37 11.43
N LEU A 29 10.89 1.58 11.58
CA LEU A 29 10.25 1.34 12.88
C LEU A 29 11.19 0.61 13.86
N ARG A 30 11.99 -0.34 13.38
CA ARG A 30 13.01 -1.03 14.22
C ARG A 30 14.09 -0.06 14.71
N LYS A 31 14.55 0.86 13.86
CA LYS A 31 15.49 1.92 14.24
C LYS A 31 14.93 2.84 15.33
N LEU A 32 13.61 2.99 15.39
CA LEU A 32 12.90 3.73 16.44
C LEU A 32 12.67 2.89 17.72
N GLY A 33 13.24 1.69 17.80
CA GLY A 33 13.13 0.82 18.98
C GLY A 33 11.84 0.00 19.06
N HIS A 34 11.13 -0.20 17.94
CA HIS A 34 9.91 -1.00 17.90
C HIS A 34 10.18 -2.42 17.42
N GLU A 35 9.42 -3.38 17.92
CA GLU A 35 9.36 -4.73 17.37
C GLU A 35 8.49 -4.73 16.12
N VAL A 36 9.00 -5.25 14.99
CA VAL A 36 8.27 -5.28 13.75
C VAL A 36 8.36 -6.63 13.07
N LEU A 37 7.20 -7.23 12.80
CA LEU A 37 7.07 -8.48 12.07
C LEU A 37 6.46 -8.23 10.68
N LEU A 38 7.14 -8.72 9.64
CA LEU A 38 6.54 -8.85 8.31
C LEU A 38 5.68 -10.10 8.32
N ILE A 39 4.36 -9.93 8.28
CA ILE A 39 3.40 -11.01 8.47
C ILE A 39 3.22 -11.77 7.16
N ASN A 40 3.47 -13.07 7.23
CA ASN A 40 2.93 -14.02 6.28
C ASN A 40 1.59 -14.53 6.82
N PHE A 41 0.49 -14.23 6.14
CA PHE A 41 -0.85 -14.58 6.64
C PHE A 41 -1.23 -16.07 6.45
N TRP A 42 -0.36 -16.86 5.85
CA TRP A 42 -0.48 -18.32 5.83
C TRP A 42 0.03 -18.97 7.10
N ASP A 43 0.85 -18.26 7.88
CA ASP A 43 1.39 -18.76 9.14
C ASP A 43 0.42 -18.51 10.29
N LYS A 44 0.54 -19.32 11.32
CA LYS A 44 -0.18 -19.09 12.57
C LYS A 44 0.37 -17.84 13.25
N ASN A 45 -0.41 -16.79 13.30
CA ASN A 45 -0.02 -15.51 13.89
C ASN A 45 -0.81 -15.23 15.17
N GLU A 46 -0.13 -14.69 16.17
CA GLU A 46 -0.74 -14.19 17.40
C GLU A 46 -1.23 -12.75 17.22
N TRP A 47 -2.34 -12.57 16.53
CA TRP A 47 -2.87 -11.27 16.11
C TRP A 47 -3.07 -10.29 17.27
N LYS A 48 -3.43 -10.79 18.46
CA LYS A 48 -3.63 -9.96 19.68
C LYS A 48 -2.35 -9.42 20.27
N SER A 49 -1.20 -9.93 19.87
CA SER A 49 0.10 -9.47 20.36
C SER A 49 0.57 -8.18 19.71
N PHE A 50 -0.08 -7.73 18.62
CA PHE A 50 0.31 -6.50 17.93
C PHE A 50 -0.43 -5.29 18.48
N ASP A 51 0.30 -4.22 18.74
CA ASP A 51 -0.26 -2.90 19.09
C ASP A 51 -0.96 -2.26 17.89
N ALA A 52 -0.43 -2.47 16.68
CA ALA A 52 -1.10 -2.11 15.43
C ALA A 52 -0.65 -3.01 14.27
N ILE A 53 -1.55 -3.17 13.29
CA ILE A 53 -1.31 -3.94 12.07
C ILE A 53 -1.44 -3.02 10.87
N ILE A 54 -0.35 -2.88 10.11
CA ILE A 54 -0.28 -2.08 8.90
C ILE A 54 -0.55 -2.99 7.70
N VAL A 55 -1.61 -2.69 6.97
CA VAL A 55 -1.97 -3.40 5.73
C VAL A 55 -1.44 -2.60 4.56
N VAL A 56 -0.49 -3.16 3.81
CA VAL A 56 0.15 -2.49 2.68
C VAL A 56 -0.39 -3.04 1.38
N SER A 57 -1.05 -2.18 0.60
CA SER A 57 -1.83 -2.55 -0.59
C SER A 57 -2.98 -3.51 -0.27
N PHE A 58 -4.05 -3.41 -1.01
CA PHE A 58 -5.22 -4.26 -0.80
C PHE A 58 -5.32 -5.28 -1.96
N SER A 59 -5.32 -6.56 -1.61
CA SER A 59 -5.47 -7.66 -2.57
C SER A 59 -6.83 -8.36 -2.42
N LEU A 60 -7.25 -9.07 -3.46
CA LEU A 60 -8.44 -9.91 -3.40
C LEU A 60 -8.31 -10.96 -2.28
N GLY A 61 -9.41 -11.21 -1.59
CA GLY A 61 -9.47 -12.16 -0.47
C GLY A 61 -9.00 -11.61 0.88
N LEU A 62 -8.22 -10.52 0.90
CA LEU A 62 -7.73 -9.92 2.14
C LEU A 62 -8.86 -9.39 3.02
N ARG A 63 -10.00 -9.04 2.43
CA ARG A 63 -11.16 -8.51 3.15
C ARG A 63 -11.66 -9.45 4.26
N ILE A 64 -11.62 -10.76 4.05
CA ILE A 64 -12.08 -11.74 5.04
C ILE A 64 -11.19 -11.65 6.29
N LEU A 65 -9.87 -11.72 6.10
CA LEU A 65 -8.90 -11.59 7.20
C LEU A 65 -9.06 -10.24 7.94
N ILE A 66 -9.15 -9.15 7.21
CA ILE A 66 -9.28 -7.81 7.81
C ILE A 66 -10.57 -7.67 8.60
N LYS A 67 -11.66 -8.27 8.13
CA LYS A 67 -12.93 -8.30 8.87
C LYS A 67 -12.79 -9.03 10.22
N ASP A 68 -12.09 -10.14 10.22
CA ASP A 68 -11.88 -10.92 11.45
C ASP A 68 -10.94 -10.20 12.42
N LEU A 69 -9.88 -9.56 11.91
CA LEU A 69 -9.00 -8.73 12.72
C LEU A 69 -9.75 -7.53 13.32
N PHE A 70 -10.60 -6.87 12.53
CA PHE A 70 -11.45 -5.77 13.01
C PHE A 70 -12.39 -6.21 14.12
N LYS A 71 -13.07 -7.34 13.97
CA LYS A 71 -13.95 -7.91 15.00
C LYS A 71 -13.20 -8.23 16.31
N ASN A 72 -11.93 -8.56 16.24
CA ASN A 72 -11.07 -8.83 17.38
C ASN A 72 -10.38 -7.56 17.93
N ASN A 73 -10.90 -6.37 17.61
CA ASN A 73 -10.41 -5.06 18.07
C ASN A 73 -8.95 -4.76 17.70
N ALA A 74 -8.43 -5.30 16.61
CA ALA A 74 -7.11 -4.96 16.11
C ALA A 74 -7.05 -3.48 15.68
N ASN A 75 -5.95 -2.80 16.00
CA ASN A 75 -5.68 -1.46 15.49
C ASN A 75 -5.17 -1.56 14.07
N LEU A 76 -6.05 -1.35 13.10
CA LEU A 76 -5.74 -1.50 11.68
C LEU A 76 -5.36 -0.16 11.06
N VAL A 77 -4.25 -0.17 10.34
CA VAL A 77 -3.71 0.96 9.58
C VAL A 77 -3.64 0.55 8.11
N MET A 78 -4.12 1.39 7.20
CA MET A 78 -4.12 1.11 5.76
C MET A 78 -3.12 1.97 5.00
N ALA A 79 -2.28 1.34 4.20
CA ALA A 79 -1.47 1.99 3.17
C ALA A 79 -1.95 1.51 1.79
N PRO A 80 -2.85 2.24 1.12
CA PRO A 80 -3.60 1.72 -0.03
C PRO A 80 -2.76 1.50 -1.27
N ILE A 81 -1.64 2.20 -1.45
CA ILE A 81 -0.77 2.15 -2.63
C ILE A 81 -1.60 2.37 -3.90
N ILE A 82 -2.21 3.53 -4.00
CA ILE A 82 -3.01 3.91 -5.17
C ILE A 82 -2.07 4.40 -6.27
N ASP A 83 -2.18 3.79 -7.45
CA ASP A 83 -1.53 4.28 -8.66
C ASP A 83 -2.48 5.26 -9.36
N PRO A 84 -2.09 6.55 -9.54
CA PRO A 84 -2.93 7.57 -10.15
C PRO A 84 -3.08 7.45 -11.68
N SER A 85 -2.68 6.35 -12.29
CA SER A 85 -2.83 6.09 -13.73
C SER A 85 -4.30 6.10 -14.21
N ILE A 86 -5.25 5.93 -13.29
CA ILE A 86 -6.68 5.95 -13.56
C ILE A 86 -7.27 7.26 -13.05
N PRO A 87 -8.06 8.02 -13.83
CA PRO A 87 -8.72 9.23 -13.35
C PRO A 87 -9.54 9.00 -12.08
N ALA A 88 -9.51 9.94 -11.14
CA ALA A 88 -10.10 9.78 -9.82
C ALA A 88 -11.61 9.42 -9.86
N TRP A 89 -12.38 10.03 -10.77
CA TRP A 89 -13.81 9.71 -10.95
C TRP A 89 -14.04 8.25 -11.36
N ARG A 90 -13.17 7.71 -12.26
CA ARG A 90 -13.23 6.32 -12.71
C ARG A 90 -12.82 5.36 -11.60
N TYR A 91 -11.80 5.74 -10.82
CA TYR A 91 -11.40 4.98 -9.64
C TYR A 91 -12.55 4.91 -8.62
N LYS A 92 -13.24 6.03 -8.36
CA LYS A 92 -14.43 6.09 -7.49
C LYS A 92 -15.55 5.18 -7.99
N PHE A 93 -15.78 5.16 -9.30
CA PHE A 93 -16.74 4.25 -9.92
C PHE A 93 -16.37 2.79 -9.67
N TYR A 94 -15.10 2.41 -9.85
CA TYR A 94 -14.64 1.05 -9.54
C TYR A 94 -14.80 0.69 -8.06
N CYS A 95 -14.58 1.61 -7.16
CA CYS A 95 -14.80 1.39 -5.73
C CYS A 95 -16.26 1.13 -5.40
N LYS A 96 -17.19 1.92 -5.94
CA LYS A 96 -18.59 1.88 -5.56
C LYS A 96 -19.42 0.85 -6.34
N TRP A 97 -19.19 0.73 -7.63
CA TRP A 97 -20.13 0.06 -8.53
C TRP A 97 -19.55 -1.18 -9.21
N TRP A 98 -18.34 -1.14 -9.69
CA TRP A 98 -17.80 -2.17 -10.57
C TRP A 98 -17.54 -3.53 -9.89
N GLY A 99 -17.40 -3.59 -8.59
CA GLY A 99 -17.14 -4.84 -7.85
C GLY A 99 -18.38 -5.43 -7.19
N ASN A 100 -19.55 -4.78 -7.31
CA ASN A 100 -20.75 -5.21 -6.60
C ASN A 100 -21.60 -6.19 -7.42
N GLN A 101 -20.95 -7.20 -8.00
CA GLN A 101 -21.66 -8.23 -8.78
C GLN A 101 -21.98 -9.43 -7.88
N LYS A 102 -22.82 -9.22 -6.86
CA LYS A 102 -23.19 -10.21 -5.87
C LYS A 102 -23.75 -11.50 -6.49
N TYR A 103 -24.50 -11.40 -7.58
CA TYR A 103 -25.12 -12.55 -8.25
C TYR A 103 -24.12 -13.43 -8.99
N LEU A 104 -22.97 -12.90 -9.39
CA LEU A 104 -21.92 -13.65 -10.08
C LEU A 104 -20.76 -14.02 -9.16
N GLY A 105 -20.84 -13.71 -7.85
CA GLY A 105 -19.73 -13.94 -6.91
C GLY A 105 -18.46 -13.17 -7.22
N LEU A 106 -18.52 -12.23 -8.17
CA LEU A 106 -17.37 -11.45 -8.59
C LEU A 106 -17.21 -10.22 -7.70
N THR A 107 -15.98 -9.99 -7.23
CA THR A 107 -15.58 -8.79 -6.52
C THR A 107 -14.31 -8.21 -7.12
N SER A 108 -14.02 -6.95 -6.82
CA SER A 108 -12.76 -6.33 -7.19
C SER A 108 -12.02 -5.85 -5.95
N ARG A 109 -10.67 -5.78 -6.03
CA ARG A 109 -9.85 -5.23 -4.95
C ARG A 109 -10.26 -3.81 -4.54
N PHE A 110 -10.76 -3.02 -5.48
CA PHE A 110 -11.21 -1.64 -5.24
C PHE A 110 -12.50 -1.61 -4.43
N HIS A 111 -13.44 -2.48 -4.76
CA HIS A 111 -14.70 -2.61 -4.06
C HIS A 111 -14.52 -3.22 -2.66
N ASP A 112 -13.68 -4.23 -2.53
CA ASP A 112 -13.34 -4.83 -1.24
C ASP A 112 -12.67 -3.81 -0.31
N LEU A 113 -11.77 -2.98 -0.82
CA LEU A 113 -11.19 -1.87 -0.07
C LEU A 113 -12.26 -0.85 0.34
N TRP A 114 -13.16 -0.48 -0.57
CA TRP A 114 -14.28 0.41 -0.28
C TRP A 114 -15.16 -0.13 0.86
N LEU A 115 -15.54 -1.40 0.82
CA LEU A 115 -16.35 -2.04 1.85
C LEU A 115 -15.64 -2.16 3.20
N SER A 116 -14.31 -2.17 3.19
CA SER A 116 -13.47 -2.31 4.40
C SER A 116 -12.98 -0.99 4.95
N LYS A 117 -13.27 0.12 4.28
CA LYS A 117 -12.68 1.44 4.56
C LYS A 117 -12.87 1.93 6.01
N ASP A 118 -13.99 1.57 6.65
CA ASP A 118 -14.34 2.02 7.99
C ASP A 118 -13.67 1.18 9.10
N TRP A 119 -13.01 0.08 8.73
CA TRP A 119 -12.28 -0.76 9.67
C TRP A 119 -10.89 -0.22 10.00
N PHE A 120 -10.37 0.72 9.21
CA PHE A 120 -9.06 1.30 9.39
C PHE A 120 -9.13 2.62 10.17
N LYS A 121 -8.36 2.69 11.26
CA LYS A 121 -8.28 3.89 12.11
C LYS A 121 -7.39 4.98 11.52
N LEU A 122 -6.41 4.60 10.70
CA LEU A 122 -5.42 5.49 10.11
C LEU A 122 -5.11 5.06 8.67
N TRP A 123 -4.87 6.05 7.81
CA TRP A 123 -4.49 5.85 6.41
C TRP A 123 -3.13 6.48 6.16
N LEU A 124 -2.20 5.72 5.59
CA LEU A 124 -0.86 6.17 5.25
C LEU A 124 -0.75 6.32 3.73
N VAL A 125 -0.42 7.51 3.27
CA VAL A 125 -0.30 7.83 1.84
C VAL A 125 1.10 8.38 1.54
N ARG A 126 1.61 8.13 0.33
CA ARG A 126 2.98 8.48 -0.06
C ARG A 126 3.08 9.89 -0.64
N SER A 127 1.99 10.37 -1.27
CA SER A 127 1.95 11.64 -1.99
C SER A 127 0.65 12.41 -1.72
N GLU A 128 0.60 13.68 -2.09
CA GLU A 128 -0.62 14.48 -2.01
C GLU A 128 -1.68 13.99 -3.00
N GLU A 129 -1.26 13.47 -4.14
CA GLU A 129 -2.17 12.89 -5.12
C GLU A 129 -2.84 11.63 -4.56
N GLU A 130 -2.09 10.73 -3.92
CA GLU A 130 -2.65 9.56 -3.24
C GLU A 130 -3.58 9.97 -2.08
N ARG A 131 -3.27 11.08 -1.38
CA ARG A 131 -4.17 11.68 -0.37
C ARG A 131 -5.48 12.12 -1.00
N HIS A 132 -5.41 12.82 -2.14
CA HIS A 132 -6.61 13.24 -2.88
C HIS A 132 -7.47 12.02 -3.28
N TYR A 133 -6.88 10.97 -3.85
CA TYR A 133 -7.61 9.75 -4.20
C TYR A 133 -8.22 9.08 -2.97
N THR A 134 -7.50 8.98 -1.88
CA THR A 134 -8.00 8.38 -0.63
C THR A 134 -9.17 9.18 -0.06
N ASN A 135 -9.08 10.50 -0.07
CA ASN A 135 -10.16 11.37 0.39
C ASN A 135 -11.38 11.30 -0.55
N TYR A 136 -11.16 11.54 -1.84
CA TYR A 136 -12.25 11.64 -2.83
C TYR A 136 -12.90 10.30 -3.17
N CYS A 137 -12.09 9.26 -3.45
CA CYS A 137 -12.61 7.98 -3.94
C CYS A 137 -13.09 7.08 -2.81
N LEU A 138 -12.38 7.07 -1.68
CA LEU A 138 -12.73 6.25 -0.52
C LEU A 138 -13.48 7.03 0.55
N GLU A 139 -13.74 8.31 0.32
CA GLU A 139 -14.49 9.20 1.23
C GLU A 139 -13.93 9.16 2.66
N ARG A 140 -12.59 9.18 2.78
CA ARG A 140 -11.91 9.22 4.08
C ARG A 140 -11.63 10.66 4.52
N SER A 141 -11.90 10.93 5.79
CA SER A 141 -11.59 12.24 6.37
C SER A 141 -10.09 12.53 6.31
N GLN A 142 -9.71 13.74 5.94
CA GLN A 142 -8.30 14.16 5.93
C GLN A 142 -7.63 14.06 7.30
N LYS A 143 -8.39 14.13 8.40
CA LYS A 143 -7.87 14.00 9.77
C LYS A 143 -7.20 12.66 10.03
N ILE A 144 -7.69 11.57 9.40
CA ILE A 144 -7.16 10.22 9.56
C ILE A 144 -6.20 9.81 8.44
N ILE A 145 -5.89 10.71 7.50
CA ILE A 145 -4.93 10.46 6.42
C ILE A 145 -3.62 11.15 6.76
N LYS A 146 -2.54 10.39 6.88
CA LYS A 146 -1.19 10.89 7.14
C LYS A 146 -0.27 10.59 5.98
N LYS A 147 0.47 11.60 5.55
CA LYS A 147 1.48 11.43 4.51
C LYS A 147 2.76 10.88 5.11
N VAL A 148 3.21 9.75 4.58
CA VAL A 148 4.50 9.12 4.89
C VAL A 148 5.26 8.99 3.57
N PRO A 149 6.16 9.91 3.24
CA PRO A 149 6.89 9.88 1.98
C PRO A 149 7.78 8.65 1.90
N LEU A 150 8.09 8.23 0.68
CA LEU A 150 9.08 7.18 0.45
C LEU A 150 10.45 7.69 0.87
N HIS A 151 11.20 6.85 1.55
CA HIS A 151 12.58 7.12 1.94
C HIS A 151 13.55 6.61 0.87
N PHE A 152 14.69 7.27 0.73
CA PHE A 152 15.76 6.81 -0.14
C PHE A 152 16.64 5.78 0.58
N ARG A 153 17.00 4.71 -0.12
CA ARG A 153 17.93 3.68 0.38
C ARG A 153 19.40 4.06 0.17
N ILE A 154 19.63 4.94 -0.79
CA ILE A 154 20.97 5.36 -1.17
C ILE A 154 21.40 6.45 -0.17
N PRO A 155 22.56 6.31 0.48
CA PRO A 155 23.10 7.38 1.30
C PRO A 155 23.30 8.66 0.48
N PRO A 156 23.28 9.83 1.10
CA PRO A 156 23.63 11.08 0.42
C PRO A 156 24.98 10.93 -0.28
N ILE A 157 25.06 11.38 -1.52
CA ILE A 157 26.33 11.43 -2.25
C ILE A 157 27.06 12.65 -1.72
N GLU A 158 28.23 12.44 -1.12
CA GLU A 158 29.04 13.52 -0.54
C GLU A 158 29.62 14.43 -1.63
N GLU A 159 29.96 13.86 -2.78
CA GLU A 159 30.45 14.59 -3.95
C GLU A 159 29.57 14.30 -5.16
N MET A 160 29.11 15.36 -5.82
CA MET A 160 28.36 15.23 -7.08
C MET A 160 29.31 14.78 -8.19
N PRO A 161 29.06 13.64 -8.84
CA PRO A 161 29.87 13.23 -9.98
C PRO A 161 29.75 14.23 -11.13
N LEU A 162 30.78 14.29 -11.96
CA LEU A 162 30.74 15.11 -13.20
C LEU A 162 29.52 14.68 -14.03
N LYS A 163 28.76 15.67 -14.46
CA LYS A 163 27.60 15.43 -15.32
C LYS A 163 28.07 14.98 -16.70
N GLU A 164 27.60 13.84 -17.13
CA GLU A 164 27.76 13.33 -18.48
C GLU A 164 26.49 13.56 -19.30
N ASN A 165 26.63 13.75 -20.61
CA ASN A 165 25.50 13.98 -21.51
C ASN A 165 24.85 12.66 -21.93
N PHE A 166 24.26 11.91 -20.98
CA PHE A 166 23.47 10.73 -21.31
C PHE A 166 22.17 10.68 -20.50
N CYS A 167 21.15 10.02 -21.06
CA CYS A 167 19.91 9.70 -20.37
C CYS A 167 19.98 8.28 -19.82
N PHE A 168 19.85 8.13 -18.50
CA PHE A 168 19.76 6.83 -17.85
C PHE A 168 18.34 6.53 -17.44
N HIS A 169 17.81 5.37 -17.86
CA HIS A 169 16.49 4.91 -17.44
C HIS A 169 16.57 3.47 -16.90
N ALA A 170 16.21 3.32 -15.63
CA ALA A 170 16.15 2.02 -14.95
C ALA A 170 14.70 1.64 -14.65
N SER A 171 14.09 0.81 -15.49
CA SER A 171 12.77 0.25 -15.25
C SER A 171 12.58 -1.09 -15.96
N ARG A 172 11.45 -1.76 -15.70
CA ARG A 172 11.03 -2.91 -16.50
C ARG A 172 10.61 -2.44 -17.89
N LEU A 173 11.34 -2.83 -18.91
CA LEU A 173 11.10 -2.42 -20.31
C LEU A 173 9.70 -2.82 -20.82
N ALA A 174 9.17 -3.94 -20.35
CA ALA A 174 7.84 -4.45 -20.74
C ALA A 174 6.65 -3.77 -20.02
N SER A 175 6.90 -2.78 -19.18
CA SER A 175 5.82 -2.12 -18.42
C SER A 175 5.24 -0.94 -19.17
N THR A 176 4.00 -1.04 -19.61
CA THR A 176 3.24 0.06 -20.23
C THR A 176 3.13 1.29 -19.32
N ASN A 177 3.15 1.09 -18.00
CA ASN A 177 3.07 2.17 -17.01
C ASN A 177 4.35 3.01 -16.91
N LYS A 178 5.47 2.57 -17.50
CA LYS A 178 6.76 3.26 -17.43
C LYS A 178 7.09 4.10 -18.67
N ASN A 179 6.20 4.11 -19.67
CA ASN A 179 6.34 4.93 -20.89
C ASN A 179 7.67 4.73 -21.65
N VAL A 180 8.34 3.59 -21.46
CA VAL A 180 9.62 3.31 -22.08
C VAL A 180 9.61 3.48 -23.61
N PRO A 181 8.53 3.08 -24.34
CA PRO A 181 8.46 3.28 -25.80
C PRO A 181 8.52 4.75 -26.24
N ARG A 182 8.30 5.71 -25.33
CA ARG A 182 8.40 7.16 -25.62
C ARG A 182 9.79 7.74 -25.33
N LEU A 183 10.70 6.95 -24.76
CA LEU A 183 12.09 7.35 -24.47
C LEU A 183 13.04 6.95 -25.57
N ILE A 184 12.63 6.09 -26.50
CA ILE A 184 13.32 5.65 -27.69
C ILE A 184 12.66 6.37 -28.88
#